data_ccbd9a09a5336c951e35a035f641ceb7
#
_entry.id   ccbd9a09a5336c951e35a035f641ceb7
#
_cell.length_a   1.000
_cell.length_b   1.000
_cell.length_c   1.000
_cell.angle_alpha   90.00
_cell.angle_beta   90.00
_cell.angle_gamma   90.00
#
_symmetry.space_group_name_H-M   'P 1'
#
loop_
_entity.id
_entity.type
_entity.pdbx_description
1 polymer ?
#
loop_
_entity_poly.entity_id
_entity_poly.type
_entity_poly.pdbx_seq_one_letter_code
_entity_poly.pdbx_strand_id
1 'polypeptide(L)'
;YLHITDEQELDGLPELQRGAARENAAERGLEGWVITLHAPDFVPFMAYAKSRKRREELYRLYNTLCTHGDQYDNFAVVRRIANLRREKAQLLGYPDYAAYVLKHRMAETPENVREFLQNLTEAYLPAAREDVARVEAKAKSVEGDDFDFQPWDFAYYTNLLRREQYDFDPEQLRPYFELGNVIKGVFG
;
A
#
# COMPACT_ATOMS: atom_id res chain seq x y z
N TYR A 1 2.11 -1.76 14.42
CA TYR A 1 3.52 -1.60 14.05
C TYR A 1 4.25 -2.94 14.08
N LEU A 2 5.34 -3.04 13.33
CA LEU A 2 6.31 -4.13 13.41
C LEU A 2 7.51 -3.69 14.26
N HIS A 3 7.84 -4.45 15.31
CA HIS A 3 8.99 -4.20 16.16
C HIS A 3 10.14 -5.14 15.79
N ILE A 4 11.32 -4.58 15.54
CA ILE A 4 12.54 -5.29 15.11
C ILE A 4 13.64 -4.98 16.11
N THR A 5 14.32 -6.01 16.59
CA THR A 5 15.47 -5.88 17.53
C THR A 5 16.78 -6.37 16.93
N ASP A 6 16.73 -7.12 15.83
CA ASP A 6 17.90 -7.58 15.09
C ASP A 6 18.15 -6.66 13.88
N GLU A 7 19.30 -5.98 13.88
CA GLU A 7 19.67 -5.06 12.81
C GLU A 7 19.79 -5.74 11.43
N GLN A 8 20.10 -7.02 11.37
CA GLN A 8 20.18 -7.77 10.11
C GLN A 8 18.83 -7.86 9.39
N GLU A 9 17.74 -7.80 10.13
CA GLU A 9 16.39 -7.81 9.55
C GLU A 9 16.00 -6.49 8.84
N LEU A 10 16.82 -5.44 8.99
CA LEU A 10 16.70 -4.16 8.27
C LEU A 10 17.54 -4.12 6.99
N ASP A 11 18.20 -5.21 6.62
CA ASP A 11 19.03 -5.26 5.43
C ASP A 11 18.24 -4.81 4.19
N GLY A 12 18.90 -3.95 3.39
CA GLY A 12 18.30 -3.34 2.19
C GLY A 12 17.55 -2.03 2.45
N LEU A 13 17.13 -1.76 3.70
CA LEU A 13 16.41 -0.53 4.02
C LEU A 13 17.35 0.68 3.97
N PRO A 14 16.98 1.78 3.28
CA PRO A 14 17.79 3.00 3.24
C PRO A 14 17.98 3.62 4.63
N GLU A 15 19.10 4.34 4.82
CA GLU A 15 19.51 4.86 6.11
C GLU A 15 18.48 5.81 6.74
N LEU A 16 17.82 6.65 5.93
CA LEU A 16 16.77 7.54 6.43
C LEU A 16 15.62 6.77 7.07
N GLN A 17 15.18 5.67 6.46
CA GLN A 17 14.11 4.84 6.99
C GLN A 17 14.55 4.07 8.24
N ARG A 18 15.82 3.65 8.31
CA ARG A 18 16.38 3.07 9.53
C ARG A 18 16.39 4.09 10.68
N GLY A 19 16.79 5.34 10.39
CA GLY A 19 16.76 6.45 11.36
C GLY A 19 15.34 6.72 11.87
N ALA A 20 14.38 6.89 10.97
CA ALA A 20 12.97 7.10 11.33
C ALA A 20 12.41 5.92 12.16
N ALA A 21 12.74 4.69 11.79
CA ALA A 21 12.31 3.51 12.55
C ALA A 21 12.90 3.46 13.97
N ARG A 22 14.13 3.93 14.15
CA ARG A 22 14.76 4.06 15.47
C ARG A 22 14.06 5.15 16.32
N GLU A 23 13.74 6.29 15.73
CA GLU A 23 12.96 7.36 16.38
C GLU A 23 11.59 6.86 16.80
N ASN A 24 10.88 6.16 15.91
CA ASN A 24 9.60 5.53 16.21
C ASN A 24 9.66 4.56 17.40
N ALA A 25 10.77 3.82 17.56
CA ALA A 25 10.99 2.93 18.70
C ALA A 25 11.24 3.75 19.97
N ALA A 26 12.11 4.75 19.91
CA ALA A 26 12.45 5.62 21.05
C ALA A 26 11.20 6.35 21.61
N GLU A 27 10.33 6.89 20.77
CA GLU A 27 9.07 7.51 21.16
C GLU A 27 8.14 6.55 21.93
N ARG A 28 8.29 5.25 21.74
CA ARG A 28 7.51 4.19 22.41
C ARG A 28 8.24 3.56 23.60
N GLY A 29 9.44 4.06 23.92
CA GLY A 29 10.28 3.49 24.98
C GLY A 29 10.78 2.08 24.65
N LEU A 30 10.92 1.75 23.37
CA LEU A 30 11.39 0.45 22.89
C LEU A 30 12.83 0.55 22.40
N GLU A 31 13.61 -0.51 22.59
CA GLU A 31 14.90 -0.69 21.95
C GLU A 31 14.73 -1.21 20.52
N GLY A 32 15.71 -0.91 19.65
CA GLY A 32 15.68 -1.37 18.25
C GLY A 32 14.92 -0.43 17.33
N TRP A 33 14.02 -0.97 16.50
CA TRP A 33 13.35 -0.25 15.43
C TRP A 33 11.86 -0.59 15.38
N VAL A 34 11.05 0.42 15.11
CA VAL A 34 9.61 0.25 14.91
C VAL A 34 9.24 0.75 13.51
N ILE A 35 8.69 -0.14 12.71
CA ILE A 35 8.08 0.17 11.41
C ILE A 35 6.58 0.35 11.64
N THR A 36 6.09 1.57 11.44
CA THR A 36 4.67 1.84 11.57
C THR A 36 3.89 1.37 10.33
N LEU A 37 2.55 1.33 10.42
CA LEU A 37 1.69 1.01 9.29
C LEU A 37 1.31 2.25 8.46
N HIS A 38 1.94 3.40 8.73
CA HIS A 38 1.79 4.59 7.90
C HIS A 38 2.60 4.48 6.62
N ALA A 39 2.09 5.07 5.54
CA ALA A 39 2.69 4.96 4.21
C ALA A 39 4.18 5.33 4.14
N PRO A 40 4.69 6.36 4.85
CA PRO A 40 6.12 6.70 4.82
C PRO A 40 7.05 5.60 5.34
N ASP A 41 6.58 4.74 6.24
CA ASP A 41 7.35 3.61 6.77
C ASP A 41 7.04 2.32 6.00
N PHE A 42 5.75 2.04 5.77
CA PHE A 42 5.27 0.82 5.13
C PHE A 42 5.81 0.67 3.70
N VAL A 43 5.65 1.70 2.86
CA VAL A 43 5.99 1.62 1.44
C VAL A 43 7.47 1.38 1.20
N PRO A 44 8.41 2.13 1.82
CA PRO A 44 9.83 1.85 1.67
C PRO A 44 10.23 0.49 2.24
N PHE A 45 9.66 0.07 3.37
CA PHE A 45 9.97 -1.25 3.93
C PHE A 45 9.60 -2.36 2.97
N MET A 46 8.40 -2.33 2.38
CA MET A 46 7.97 -3.32 1.39
C MET A 46 8.82 -3.32 0.12
N ALA A 47 9.36 -2.16 -0.28
CA ALA A 47 10.16 -2.03 -1.49
C ALA A 47 11.64 -2.40 -1.32
N TYR A 48 12.21 -2.22 -0.11
CA TYR A 48 13.65 -2.31 0.09
C TYR A 48 14.10 -3.40 1.05
N ALA A 49 13.28 -3.78 2.06
CA ALA A 49 13.70 -4.75 3.06
C ALA A 49 13.95 -6.13 2.42
N LYS A 50 15.15 -6.71 2.63
CA LYS A 50 15.49 -8.04 2.10
C LYS A 50 14.77 -9.16 2.82
N SER A 51 14.47 -9.00 4.12
CA SER A 51 13.81 -10.01 4.93
C SER A 51 12.37 -10.26 4.45
N ARG A 52 12.18 -11.33 3.64
CA ARG A 52 10.87 -11.74 3.14
C ARG A 52 9.88 -12.00 4.28
N LYS A 53 10.35 -12.66 5.35
CA LYS A 53 9.54 -12.92 6.54
C LYS A 53 8.98 -11.64 7.15
N ARG A 54 9.80 -10.59 7.25
CA ARG A 54 9.36 -9.31 7.83
C ARG A 54 8.47 -8.52 6.86
N ARG A 55 8.68 -8.64 5.54
CA ARG A 55 7.72 -8.10 4.56
C ARG A 55 6.35 -8.77 4.68
N GLU A 56 6.29 -10.10 4.80
CA GLU A 56 5.04 -10.83 5.02
C GLU A 56 4.35 -10.38 6.30
N GLU A 57 5.08 -10.30 7.42
CA GLU A 57 4.54 -9.89 8.71
C GLU A 57 3.93 -8.48 8.64
N LEU A 58 4.69 -7.51 8.09
CA LEU A 58 4.22 -6.14 7.93
C LEU A 58 3.02 -6.04 6.96
N TYR A 59 3.05 -6.79 5.85
CA TYR A 59 1.95 -6.86 4.90
C TYR A 59 0.66 -7.37 5.56
N ARG A 60 0.76 -8.44 6.35
CA ARG A 60 -0.39 -9.00 7.05
C ARG A 60 -0.93 -8.02 8.10
N LEU A 61 -0.05 -7.42 8.92
CA LEU A 61 -0.44 -6.39 9.89
C LEU A 61 -1.20 -5.23 9.23
N TYR A 62 -0.73 -4.76 8.07
CA TYR A 62 -1.37 -3.67 7.33
C TYR A 62 -2.74 -4.06 6.79
N ASN A 63 -2.85 -5.23 6.15
CA ASN A 63 -4.07 -5.64 5.46
C ASN A 63 -5.15 -6.22 6.39
N THR A 64 -4.83 -6.45 7.66
CA THR A 64 -5.79 -6.94 8.66
C THR A 64 -6.10 -5.91 9.74
N LEU A 65 -5.79 -4.63 9.50
CA LEU A 65 -6.10 -3.55 10.43
C LEU A 65 -7.59 -3.55 10.80
N CYS A 66 -7.85 -3.48 12.11
CA CYS A 66 -9.19 -3.42 12.68
C CYS A 66 -10.10 -4.61 12.30
N THR A 67 -9.54 -5.81 12.11
CA THR A 67 -10.27 -7.03 11.76
C THR A 67 -9.94 -8.24 12.65
N HIS A 68 -9.46 -8.00 13.88
CA HIS A 68 -8.95 -9.05 14.77
C HIS A 68 -9.97 -9.57 15.79
N GLY A 69 -11.24 -9.15 15.74
CA GLY A 69 -12.26 -9.54 16.69
C GLY A 69 -12.09 -8.93 18.08
N ASP A 70 -11.25 -7.92 18.23
CA ASP A 70 -11.00 -7.17 19.46
C ASP A 70 -11.87 -5.89 19.57
N GLN A 71 -11.59 -5.08 20.58
CA GLN A 71 -12.32 -3.81 20.81
C GLN A 71 -12.16 -2.78 19.66
N TYR A 72 -11.22 -2.99 18.77
CA TYR A 72 -10.96 -2.14 17.60
C TYR A 72 -11.50 -2.72 16.29
N ASP A 73 -12.17 -3.89 16.35
CA ASP A 73 -12.76 -4.53 15.17
C ASP A 73 -13.89 -3.69 14.57
N ASN A 74 -13.77 -3.42 13.27
CA ASN A 74 -14.69 -2.56 12.54
C ASN A 74 -15.73 -3.31 11.70
N PHE A 75 -15.78 -4.65 11.69
CA PHE A 75 -16.76 -5.39 10.88
C PHE A 75 -18.20 -5.04 11.20
N ALA A 76 -18.55 -4.95 12.49
CA ALA A 76 -19.90 -4.58 12.91
C ALA A 76 -20.23 -3.13 12.51
N VAL A 77 -19.25 -2.22 12.63
CA VAL A 77 -19.39 -0.80 12.27
C VAL A 77 -19.61 -0.65 10.77
N VAL A 78 -18.82 -1.31 9.93
CA VAL A 78 -18.95 -1.29 8.45
C VAL A 78 -20.32 -1.80 8.03
N ARG A 79 -20.79 -2.93 8.62
CA ARG A 79 -22.13 -3.49 8.35
C ARG A 79 -23.22 -2.50 8.74
N ARG A 80 -23.10 -1.85 9.89
CA ARG A 80 -24.09 -0.84 10.35
C ARG A 80 -24.11 0.37 9.43
N ILE A 81 -22.95 0.88 9.00
CA ILE A 81 -22.87 2.00 8.04
C ILE A 81 -23.57 1.64 6.72
N ALA A 82 -23.31 0.44 6.17
CA ALA A 82 -23.93 0.00 4.93
C ALA A 82 -25.46 -0.08 5.04
N ASN A 83 -25.98 -0.64 6.16
CA ASN A 83 -27.42 -0.73 6.41
C ASN A 83 -28.05 0.64 6.58
N LEU A 84 -27.47 1.54 7.38
CA LEU A 84 -27.99 2.89 7.57
C LEU A 84 -28.00 3.72 6.27
N ARG A 85 -26.99 3.54 5.43
CA ARG A 85 -26.97 4.18 4.09
C ARG A 85 -28.10 3.68 3.21
N ARG A 86 -28.39 2.37 3.23
CA ARG A 86 -29.52 1.79 2.49
C ARG A 86 -30.85 2.32 3.01
N GLU A 87 -31.09 2.28 4.31
CA GLU A 87 -32.30 2.80 4.96
C GLU A 87 -32.51 4.28 4.62
N LYS A 88 -31.45 5.09 4.70
CA LYS A 88 -31.52 6.51 4.32
C LYS A 88 -31.96 6.70 2.88
N ALA A 89 -31.40 5.93 1.94
CA ALA A 89 -31.76 6.02 0.53
C ALA A 89 -33.25 5.66 0.31
N GLN A 90 -33.71 4.57 0.93
CA GLN A 90 -35.09 4.11 0.86
C GLN A 90 -36.08 5.13 1.42
N LEU A 91 -35.77 5.75 2.57
CA LEU A 91 -36.57 6.83 3.15
C LEU A 91 -36.71 8.04 2.22
N LEU A 92 -35.70 8.28 1.38
CA LEU A 92 -35.69 9.36 0.39
C LEU A 92 -36.27 8.95 -0.98
N GLY A 93 -36.84 7.74 -1.09
CA GLY A 93 -37.46 7.23 -2.31
C GLY A 93 -36.51 6.68 -3.37
N TYR A 94 -35.25 6.36 -3.00
CA TYR A 94 -34.26 5.77 -3.89
C TYR A 94 -34.12 4.26 -3.63
N PRO A 95 -33.86 3.45 -4.67
CA PRO A 95 -33.74 1.99 -4.52
C PRO A 95 -32.54 1.59 -3.66
N ASP A 96 -31.45 2.33 -3.75
CA ASP A 96 -30.21 2.10 -3.00
C ASP A 96 -29.41 3.40 -2.81
N TYR A 97 -28.32 3.29 -2.03
CA TYR A 97 -27.49 4.45 -1.69
C TYR A 97 -26.68 4.97 -2.88
N ALA A 98 -26.32 4.11 -3.85
CA ALA A 98 -25.61 4.54 -5.04
C ALA A 98 -26.51 5.44 -5.92
N ALA A 99 -27.75 5.01 -6.19
CA ALA A 99 -28.72 5.83 -6.91
C ALA A 99 -28.97 7.18 -6.24
N TYR A 100 -29.06 7.20 -4.90
CA TYR A 100 -29.23 8.46 -4.15
C TYR A 100 -28.03 9.40 -4.32
N VAL A 101 -26.80 8.89 -4.15
CA VAL A 101 -25.60 9.74 -4.18
C VAL A 101 -25.26 10.19 -5.60
N LEU A 102 -25.41 9.32 -6.59
CA LEU A 102 -25.01 9.58 -7.97
C LEU A 102 -25.91 10.58 -8.68
N LYS A 103 -27.15 10.77 -8.23
CA LYS A 103 -28.07 11.77 -8.82
C LYS A 103 -27.47 13.16 -9.00
N HIS A 104 -26.54 13.55 -8.10
CA HIS A 104 -25.88 14.85 -8.12
C HIS A 104 -24.38 14.74 -8.42
N ARG A 105 -23.94 13.64 -9.04
CA ARG A 105 -22.57 13.40 -9.46
C ARG A 105 -22.46 13.31 -10.96
N MET A 106 -21.27 13.53 -11.50
CA MET A 106 -21.01 13.49 -12.96
C MET A 106 -21.41 12.16 -13.62
N ALA A 107 -21.34 11.06 -12.89
CA ALA A 107 -21.71 9.75 -13.42
C ALA A 107 -23.23 9.51 -13.47
N GLU A 108 -24.04 10.28 -12.75
CA GLU A 108 -25.50 10.32 -12.70
C GLU A 108 -26.16 9.01 -12.23
N THR A 109 -25.79 7.86 -12.78
CA THR A 109 -26.40 6.56 -12.49
C THR A 109 -25.40 5.48 -12.11
N PRO A 110 -25.81 4.45 -11.32
CA PRO A 110 -24.98 3.30 -11.03
C PRO A 110 -24.58 2.50 -12.29
N GLU A 111 -25.43 2.50 -13.33
CA GLU A 111 -25.20 1.86 -14.61
C GLU A 111 -24.01 2.49 -15.33
N ASN A 112 -23.97 3.82 -15.43
CA ASN A 112 -22.85 4.55 -16.03
C ASN A 112 -21.53 4.26 -15.31
N VAL A 113 -21.56 4.14 -13.97
CA VAL A 113 -20.37 3.76 -13.19
C VAL A 113 -19.92 2.34 -13.52
N ARG A 114 -20.86 1.38 -13.60
CA ARG A 114 -20.51 -0.02 -13.92
C ARG A 114 -19.91 -0.14 -15.33
N GLU A 115 -20.55 0.49 -16.31
CA GLU A 115 -20.05 0.50 -17.69
C GLU A 115 -18.65 1.10 -17.78
N PHE A 116 -18.43 2.26 -17.14
CA PHE A 116 -17.10 2.89 -17.09
C PHE A 116 -16.05 1.99 -16.45
N LEU A 117 -16.36 1.35 -15.32
CA LEU A 117 -15.44 0.44 -14.63
C LEU A 117 -15.18 -0.83 -15.44
N GLN A 118 -16.18 -1.34 -16.14
CA GLN A 118 -16.02 -2.50 -17.01
C GLN A 118 -15.09 -2.18 -18.17
N ASN A 119 -15.31 -1.06 -18.85
CA ASN A 119 -14.45 -0.61 -19.96
C ASN A 119 -13.00 -0.42 -19.50
N LEU A 120 -12.77 0.16 -18.31
CA LEU A 120 -11.44 0.26 -17.73
C LEU A 120 -10.84 -1.11 -17.45
N THR A 121 -11.61 -2.02 -16.87
CA THR A 121 -11.13 -3.37 -16.55
C THR A 121 -10.72 -4.12 -17.82
N GLU A 122 -11.54 -4.07 -18.86
CA GLU A 122 -11.25 -4.73 -20.14
C GLU A 122 -9.99 -4.14 -20.80
N ALA A 123 -9.81 -2.82 -20.72
CA ALA A 123 -8.66 -2.15 -21.31
C ALA A 123 -7.35 -2.39 -20.55
N TYR A 124 -7.38 -2.39 -19.22
CA TYR A 124 -6.15 -2.38 -18.41
C TYR A 124 -5.77 -3.73 -17.78
N LEU A 125 -6.73 -4.65 -17.57
CA LEU A 125 -6.45 -5.93 -16.92
C LEU A 125 -5.42 -6.79 -17.67
N PRO A 126 -5.38 -6.85 -19.02
CA PRO A 126 -4.35 -7.59 -19.75
C PRO A 126 -2.94 -7.06 -19.42
N ALA A 127 -2.74 -5.75 -19.51
CA ALA A 127 -1.46 -5.11 -19.19
C ALA A 127 -1.03 -5.33 -17.72
N ALA A 128 -1.98 -5.21 -16.78
CA ALA A 128 -1.71 -5.47 -15.37
C ALA A 128 -1.26 -6.92 -15.12
N ARG A 129 -1.84 -7.90 -15.83
CA ARG A 129 -1.41 -9.30 -15.74
C ARG A 129 -0.01 -9.52 -16.29
N GLU A 130 0.33 -8.86 -17.39
CA GLU A 130 1.69 -8.90 -17.95
C GLU A 130 2.71 -8.28 -17.00
N ASP A 131 2.37 -7.17 -16.36
CA ASP A 131 3.22 -6.53 -15.36
C ASP A 131 3.48 -7.46 -14.17
N VAL A 132 2.45 -8.10 -13.62
CA VAL A 132 2.61 -9.07 -12.54
C VAL A 132 3.47 -10.25 -12.98
N ALA A 133 3.23 -10.80 -14.17
CA ALA A 133 4.02 -11.91 -14.70
C ALA A 133 5.51 -11.56 -14.87
N ARG A 134 5.82 -10.32 -15.30
CA ARG A 134 7.21 -9.84 -15.39
C ARG A 134 7.89 -9.75 -14.02
N VAL A 135 7.16 -9.27 -13.01
CA VAL A 135 7.70 -9.17 -11.65
C VAL A 135 7.88 -10.55 -11.03
N GLU A 136 6.95 -11.48 -11.25
CA GLU A 136 7.08 -12.88 -10.81
C GLU A 136 8.27 -13.58 -11.48
N ALA A 137 8.45 -13.38 -12.80
CA ALA A 137 9.61 -13.91 -13.52
C ALA A 137 10.93 -13.36 -12.96
N LYS A 138 10.95 -12.07 -12.58
CA LYS A 138 12.12 -11.50 -11.89
C LYS A 138 12.37 -12.16 -10.55
N ALA A 139 11.32 -12.37 -9.75
CA ALA A 139 11.47 -13.06 -8.46
C ALA A 139 12.04 -14.46 -8.64
N LYS A 140 11.49 -15.25 -9.56
CA LYS A 140 11.99 -16.61 -9.88
C LYS A 140 13.43 -16.61 -10.39
N SER A 141 13.84 -15.61 -11.16
CA SER A 141 15.23 -15.49 -11.62
C SER A 141 16.25 -15.27 -10.50
N VAL A 142 15.80 -14.75 -9.36
CA VAL A 142 16.64 -14.48 -8.18
C VAL A 142 16.59 -15.64 -7.18
N GLU A 143 15.41 -16.20 -6.93
CA GLU A 143 15.15 -17.16 -5.85
C GLU A 143 15.09 -18.62 -6.34
N GLY A 144 14.89 -18.83 -7.65
CA GLY A 144 14.70 -20.16 -8.26
C GLY A 144 13.26 -20.37 -8.78
N ASP A 145 13.10 -21.33 -9.70
CA ASP A 145 11.85 -21.57 -10.42
C ASP A 145 10.69 -21.99 -9.50
N ASP A 146 11.00 -22.67 -8.39
CA ASP A 146 10.02 -23.14 -7.40
C ASP A 146 9.57 -22.04 -6.43
N PHE A 147 10.01 -20.78 -6.61
CA PHE A 147 9.65 -19.69 -5.72
C PHE A 147 8.14 -19.40 -5.77
N ASP A 148 7.48 -19.53 -4.62
CA ASP A 148 6.06 -19.22 -4.43
C ASP A 148 5.88 -17.71 -4.23
N PHE A 149 5.62 -17.00 -5.35
CA PHE A 149 5.45 -15.56 -5.39
C PHE A 149 4.16 -15.12 -4.69
N GLN A 150 4.27 -14.21 -3.74
CA GLN A 150 3.17 -13.75 -2.89
C GLN A 150 3.00 -12.23 -2.96
N PRO A 151 1.83 -11.69 -2.53
CA PRO A 151 1.58 -10.24 -2.58
C PRO A 151 2.63 -9.37 -1.86
N TRP A 152 3.24 -9.86 -0.79
CA TRP A 152 4.32 -9.14 -0.08
C TRP A 152 5.66 -9.14 -0.81
N ASP A 153 5.78 -9.86 -1.91
CA ASP A 153 6.98 -9.89 -2.74
C ASP A 153 6.92 -8.85 -3.87
N PHE A 154 5.73 -8.45 -4.29
CA PHE A 154 5.51 -7.62 -5.47
C PHE A 154 6.31 -6.30 -5.44
N ALA A 155 6.23 -5.54 -4.36
CA ALA A 155 6.90 -4.24 -4.26
C ALA A 155 8.44 -4.38 -4.30
N TYR A 156 8.98 -5.40 -3.63
CA TYR A 156 10.40 -5.68 -3.57
C TYR A 156 10.97 -6.03 -4.96
N TYR A 157 10.38 -7.00 -5.64
CA TYR A 157 10.87 -7.42 -6.97
C TYR A 157 10.56 -6.40 -8.06
N THR A 158 9.49 -5.61 -7.94
CA THR A 158 9.26 -4.45 -8.80
C THR A 158 10.39 -3.43 -8.65
N ASN A 159 10.84 -3.15 -7.43
CA ASN A 159 11.97 -2.24 -7.19
C ASN A 159 13.27 -2.80 -7.77
N LEU A 160 13.57 -4.09 -7.60
CA LEU A 160 14.74 -4.72 -8.21
C LEU A 160 14.69 -4.65 -9.74
N LEU A 161 13.57 -4.99 -10.35
CA LEU A 161 13.38 -4.94 -11.81
C LEU A 161 13.58 -3.52 -12.35
N ARG A 162 13.00 -2.53 -11.69
CA ARG A 162 13.15 -1.11 -12.07
C ARG A 162 14.62 -0.64 -12.01
N ARG A 163 15.32 -0.99 -10.93
CA ARG A 163 16.75 -0.63 -10.78
C ARG A 163 17.61 -1.27 -11.87
N GLU A 164 17.31 -2.52 -12.23
CA GLU A 164 18.02 -3.22 -13.29
C GLU A 164 17.73 -2.63 -14.69
N GLN A 165 16.46 -2.27 -14.97
CA GLN A 165 16.07 -1.73 -16.28
C GLN A 165 16.52 -0.31 -16.52
N TYR A 166 16.53 0.54 -15.49
CA TYR A 166 16.74 1.97 -15.64
C TYR A 166 18.04 2.47 -15.00
N ASP A 167 18.79 1.58 -14.34
CA ASP A 167 19.98 1.95 -13.54
C ASP A 167 19.73 3.16 -12.63
N PHE A 168 18.52 3.20 -12.03
CA PHE A 168 18.03 4.36 -11.30
C PHE A 168 17.41 3.94 -9.97
N ASP A 169 17.87 4.60 -8.88
CA ASP A 169 17.28 4.51 -7.55
C ASP A 169 16.69 5.88 -7.16
N PRO A 170 15.36 5.98 -6.88
CA PRO A 170 14.74 7.22 -6.43
C PRO A 170 15.38 7.87 -5.20
N GLU A 171 16.05 7.08 -4.36
CA GLU A 171 16.76 7.60 -3.19
C GLU A 171 17.89 8.57 -3.58
N GLN A 172 18.46 8.45 -4.77
CA GLN A 172 19.46 9.39 -5.30
C GLN A 172 18.92 10.80 -5.53
N LEU A 173 17.60 10.93 -5.75
CA LEU A 173 16.96 12.24 -5.92
C LEU A 173 16.58 12.90 -4.60
N ARG A 174 16.52 12.17 -3.52
CA ARG A 174 16.03 12.67 -2.23
C ARG A 174 16.76 13.93 -1.73
N PRO A 175 18.10 14.06 -1.83
CA PRO A 175 18.79 15.27 -1.41
C PRO A 175 18.38 16.55 -2.16
N TYR A 176 17.83 16.41 -3.36
CA TYR A 176 17.36 17.54 -4.17
C TYR A 176 15.97 18.04 -3.77
N PHE A 177 15.20 17.20 -3.05
CA PHE A 177 13.84 17.50 -2.60
C PHE A 177 13.79 17.85 -1.09
N GLU A 178 14.84 18.55 -0.61
CA GLU A 178 14.77 19.14 0.72
C GLU A 178 13.63 20.14 0.79
N LEU A 179 12.84 20.12 1.88
CA LEU A 179 11.58 20.84 2.00
C LEU A 179 11.72 22.34 1.72
N GLY A 180 12.77 22.97 2.25
CA GLY A 180 13.02 24.40 2.02
C GLY A 180 13.28 24.73 0.55
N ASN A 181 13.97 23.85 -0.18
CA ASN A 181 14.22 24.02 -1.62
C ASN A 181 12.94 23.84 -2.44
N VAL A 182 12.12 22.83 -2.07
CA VAL A 182 10.82 22.59 -2.72
C VAL A 182 9.89 23.78 -2.52
N ILE A 183 9.78 24.29 -1.29
CA ILE A 183 8.94 25.46 -0.98
C ILE A 183 9.39 26.69 -1.79
N LYS A 184 10.69 26.97 -1.84
CA LYS A 184 11.23 28.06 -2.65
C LYS A 184 10.92 27.88 -4.14
N GLY A 185 11.03 26.66 -4.67
CA GLY A 185 10.74 26.37 -6.07
C GLY A 185 9.26 26.48 -6.45
N VAL A 186 8.34 26.29 -5.48
CA VAL A 186 6.89 26.41 -5.72
C VAL A 186 6.41 27.85 -5.62
N PHE A 187 6.99 28.67 -4.72
CA PHE A 187 6.53 30.02 -4.42
C PHE A 187 7.49 31.13 -4.92
N GLY A 188 8.63 30.79 -5.50
CA GLY A 188 9.59 31.69 -6.13
C GLY A 188 9.48 31.68 -7.62
#